data_b77d1ea4b552bde423af854563ddf9e6
#
_entry.id   b77d1ea4b552bde423af854563ddf9e6
#
_cell.length_a   1.000
_cell.length_b   1.000
_cell.length_c   1.000
_cell.angle_alpha   90.00
_cell.angle_beta   90.00
_cell.angle_gamma   90.00
#
_symmetry.space_group_name_H-M   'P 1'
#
loop_
_entity.id
_entity.type
_entity.pdbx_description
1 polymer ?
#
loop_
_entity_poly.entity_id
_entity_poly.type
_entity_poly.pdbx_seq_one_letter_code
_entity_poly.pdbx_strand_id
1 'polypeptide(L)'
;MTTWTCDTASGRAALEIAAEYADASLLNHSVRSYAFGAQYAARHGLSYDEELFYVSALVHDLGLTAPFDSHTLPFEEAGGHVARVLTAGLGWPADRRARAQEVIVLHMRDDVTAAEDVESHLLQVGTSADVSGLRVAEFEAAFTAELLEAYPRLGFGASFLALVEDQAVRKPDCAAAAYVAGGAAQRIGANPLDQR
;
A
#
# COMPACT_ATOMS: atom_id res chain seq x y z
N MET A 1 -13.40 -11.34 15.80
CA MET A 1 -13.00 -10.25 14.89
C MET A 1 -11.54 -10.44 14.59
N THR A 2 -11.21 -10.65 13.34
CA THR A 2 -9.83 -10.73 12.88
C THR A 2 -9.24 -9.32 12.96
N THR A 3 -8.12 -9.14 13.65
CA THR A 3 -7.44 -7.83 13.71
C THR A 3 -6.33 -7.83 12.66
N TRP A 4 -6.46 -7.00 11.64
CA TRP A 4 -5.40 -6.78 10.64
C TRP A 4 -4.39 -5.75 11.14
N THR A 5 -3.76 -6.05 12.27
CA THR A 5 -2.78 -5.18 12.94
C THR A 5 -1.58 -5.98 13.39
N CYS A 6 -0.39 -5.43 13.25
CA CYS A 6 0.83 -5.98 13.83
C CYS A 6 1.07 -5.31 15.20
N ASP A 7 0.90 -6.06 16.28
CA ASP A 7 1.02 -5.53 17.66
C ASP A 7 2.48 -5.50 18.14
N THR A 8 3.32 -4.81 17.38
CA THR A 8 4.70 -4.46 17.77
C THR A 8 4.81 -2.97 18.03
N ALA A 9 5.89 -2.51 18.64
CA ALA A 9 6.14 -1.08 18.81
C ALA A 9 6.20 -0.36 17.46
N SER A 10 6.84 -0.96 16.45
CA SER A 10 6.94 -0.40 15.11
C SER A 10 5.60 -0.41 14.38
N GLY A 11 4.82 -1.47 14.51
CA GLY A 11 3.49 -1.57 13.91
C GLY A 11 2.53 -0.51 14.46
N ARG A 12 2.51 -0.31 15.78
CA ARG A 12 1.69 0.74 16.41
C ARG A 12 2.11 2.13 15.98
N ALA A 13 3.43 2.41 15.92
CA ALA A 13 3.94 3.71 15.48
C ALA A 13 3.63 3.96 13.99
N ALA A 14 3.71 2.94 13.13
CA ALA A 14 3.34 3.09 11.72
C ALA A 14 1.85 3.40 11.55
N LEU A 15 0.98 2.75 12.32
CA LEU A 15 -0.45 3.03 12.32
C LEU A 15 -0.75 4.45 12.81
N GLU A 16 -0.09 4.90 13.89
CA GLU A 16 -0.23 6.25 14.42
C GLU A 16 0.15 7.31 13.37
N ILE A 17 1.32 7.16 12.75
CA ILE A 17 1.80 8.07 11.69
C ILE A 17 0.88 8.03 10.46
N ALA A 18 0.46 6.85 10.02
CA ALA A 18 -0.47 6.76 8.90
C ALA A 18 -1.81 7.46 9.24
N ALA A 19 -2.33 7.30 10.45
CA ALA A 19 -3.57 7.95 10.89
C ALA A 19 -3.43 9.47 11.06
N GLU A 20 -2.24 9.99 11.36
CA GLU A 20 -1.98 11.43 11.48
C GLU A 20 -1.91 12.12 10.13
N TYR A 21 -1.34 11.47 9.10
CA TYR A 21 -1.01 12.12 7.84
C TYR A 21 -1.88 11.72 6.66
N ALA A 22 -2.53 10.55 6.69
CA ALA A 22 -3.47 10.13 5.66
C ALA A 22 -4.91 10.50 6.04
N ASP A 23 -5.74 10.79 5.05
CA ASP A 23 -7.18 10.82 5.29
C ASP A 23 -7.72 9.40 5.55
N ALA A 24 -8.97 9.32 6.03
CA ALA A 24 -9.56 8.03 6.39
C ALA A 24 -9.65 7.04 5.21
N SER A 25 -9.81 7.52 3.97
CA SER A 25 -9.90 6.66 2.78
C SER A 25 -8.55 6.03 2.45
N LEU A 26 -7.47 6.81 2.52
CA LEU A 26 -6.10 6.37 2.27
C LEU A 26 -5.57 5.50 3.41
N LEU A 27 -5.85 5.85 4.68
CA LEU A 27 -5.52 5.00 5.83
C LEU A 27 -6.18 3.62 5.70
N ASN A 28 -7.48 3.59 5.40
CA ASN A 28 -8.20 2.35 5.21
C ASN A 28 -7.63 1.53 4.03
N HIS A 29 -7.21 2.19 2.94
CA HIS A 29 -6.50 1.54 1.83
C HIS A 29 -5.22 0.85 2.31
N SER A 30 -4.40 1.53 3.09
CA SER A 30 -3.14 0.98 3.60
C SER A 30 -3.37 -0.28 4.44
N VAL A 31 -4.39 -0.26 5.32
CA VAL A 31 -4.75 -1.44 6.13
C VAL A 31 -5.32 -2.56 5.25
N ARG A 32 -6.18 -2.24 4.27
CA ARG A 32 -6.72 -3.27 3.36
C ARG A 32 -5.62 -3.87 2.48
N SER A 33 -4.66 -3.07 2.03
CA SER A 33 -3.50 -3.56 1.26
C SER A 33 -2.69 -4.57 2.06
N TYR A 34 -2.40 -4.28 3.33
CA TYR A 34 -1.78 -5.26 4.22
C TYR A 34 -2.64 -6.53 4.36
N ALA A 35 -3.94 -6.38 4.64
CA ALA A 35 -4.84 -7.51 4.87
C ALA A 35 -4.94 -8.44 3.65
N PHE A 36 -5.09 -7.90 2.44
CA PHE A 36 -5.09 -8.68 1.20
C PHE A 36 -3.76 -9.40 0.97
N GLY A 37 -2.62 -8.70 1.15
CA GLY A 37 -1.30 -9.32 1.02
C GLY A 37 -1.06 -10.44 2.03
N ALA A 38 -1.38 -10.22 3.30
CA ALA A 38 -1.27 -11.23 4.36
C ALA A 38 -2.17 -12.45 4.09
N GLN A 39 -3.41 -12.23 3.64
CA GLN A 39 -4.32 -13.31 3.27
C GLN A 39 -3.80 -14.09 2.05
N TYR A 40 -3.21 -13.38 1.07
CA TYR A 40 -2.57 -14.03 -0.07
C TYR A 40 -1.40 -14.89 0.37
N ALA A 41 -0.53 -14.39 1.25
CA ALA A 41 0.59 -15.16 1.80
C ALA A 41 0.13 -16.44 2.51
N ALA A 42 -0.90 -16.34 3.36
CA ALA A 42 -1.47 -17.48 4.07
C ALA A 42 -1.99 -18.56 3.10
N ARG A 43 -2.68 -18.15 2.03
CA ARG A 43 -3.21 -19.09 1.01
C ARG A 43 -2.13 -19.79 0.21
N HIS A 44 -1.01 -19.13 -0.01
CA HIS A 44 0.10 -19.64 -0.84
C HIS A 44 1.26 -20.21 0.00
N GLY A 45 1.13 -20.24 1.34
CA GLY A 45 2.17 -20.76 2.23
C GLY A 45 3.47 -19.96 2.18
N LEU A 46 3.38 -18.64 1.92
CA LEU A 46 4.53 -17.74 1.86
C LEU A 46 4.93 -17.29 3.27
N SER A 47 6.22 -17.38 3.59
CA SER A 47 6.79 -16.84 4.83
C SER A 47 7.40 -15.46 4.52
N TYR A 48 7.14 -14.48 5.39
CA TYR A 48 7.59 -13.09 5.24
C TYR A 48 7.83 -12.46 6.61
N ASP A 49 8.53 -11.31 6.65
CA ASP A 49 8.68 -10.50 7.87
C ASP A 49 7.39 -9.66 8.06
N GLU A 50 6.52 -10.12 8.98
CA GLU A 50 5.23 -9.50 9.23
C GLU A 50 5.34 -8.03 9.65
N GLU A 51 6.28 -7.69 10.56
CA GLU A 51 6.47 -6.31 11.02
C GLU A 51 6.97 -5.42 9.89
N LEU A 52 7.94 -5.89 9.11
CA LEU A 52 8.46 -5.17 7.95
C LEU A 52 7.35 -4.91 6.92
N PHE A 53 6.58 -5.94 6.58
CA PHE A 53 5.49 -5.84 5.62
C PHE A 53 4.39 -4.90 6.12
N TYR A 54 3.97 -5.04 7.39
CA TYR A 54 2.95 -4.17 7.97
C TYR A 54 3.36 -2.70 7.96
N VAL A 55 4.56 -2.39 8.49
CA VAL A 55 5.09 -1.02 8.51
C VAL A 55 5.15 -0.45 7.10
N SER A 56 5.68 -1.20 6.13
CA SER A 56 5.75 -0.77 4.73
C SER A 56 4.36 -0.50 4.15
N ALA A 57 3.40 -1.40 4.39
CA ALA A 57 2.03 -1.25 3.89
C ALA A 57 1.31 -0.04 4.50
N LEU A 58 1.55 0.28 5.79
CA LEU A 58 0.88 1.42 6.42
C LEU A 58 1.36 2.78 5.91
N VAL A 59 2.61 2.88 5.47
CA VAL A 59 3.21 4.18 5.09
C VAL A 59 3.52 4.30 3.59
N HIS A 60 3.22 3.28 2.75
CA HIS A 60 3.64 3.24 1.36
C HIS A 60 3.17 4.44 0.53
N ASP A 61 1.95 4.90 0.79
CA ASP A 61 1.30 5.99 0.05
C ASP A 61 1.41 7.36 0.75
N LEU A 62 2.13 7.47 1.88
CA LEU A 62 2.28 8.78 2.53
C LEU A 62 2.99 9.81 1.65
N GLY A 63 3.77 9.38 0.66
CA GLY A 63 4.32 10.26 -0.36
C GLY A 63 3.30 10.95 -1.27
N LEU A 64 2.03 10.53 -1.24
CA LEU A 64 0.90 11.20 -1.90
C LEU A 64 0.29 12.32 -1.05
N THR A 65 0.60 12.36 0.25
CA THR A 65 0.03 13.35 1.18
C THR A 65 0.80 14.67 1.14
N ALA A 66 0.12 15.79 1.29
CA ALA A 66 0.73 17.11 1.17
C ALA A 66 2.00 17.35 2.01
N PRO A 67 2.12 16.84 3.26
CA PRO A 67 3.34 17.00 4.06
C PRO A 67 4.56 16.28 3.49
N PHE A 68 4.37 15.20 2.72
CA PHE A 68 5.45 14.35 2.22
C PHE A 68 5.57 14.32 0.70
N ASP A 69 4.64 14.96 -0.03
CA ASP A 69 4.69 15.04 -1.48
C ASP A 69 5.93 15.82 -1.95
N SER A 70 6.75 15.15 -2.74
CA SER A 70 7.97 15.72 -3.31
C SER A 70 7.70 16.39 -4.65
N HIS A 71 8.38 17.50 -4.93
CA HIS A 71 8.34 18.13 -6.25
C HIS A 71 9.07 17.33 -7.33
N THR A 72 10.02 16.46 -6.94
CA THR A 72 10.92 15.78 -7.88
C THR A 72 10.92 14.27 -7.75
N LEU A 73 10.74 13.74 -6.53
CA LEU A 73 10.73 12.29 -6.31
C LEU A 73 9.34 11.71 -6.62
N PRO A 74 9.25 10.54 -7.25
CA PRO A 74 8.04 9.75 -7.30
C PRO A 74 7.47 9.52 -5.89
N PHE A 75 6.15 9.36 -5.77
CA PHE A 75 5.51 9.26 -4.46
C PHE A 75 5.95 8.01 -3.68
N GLU A 76 6.18 6.90 -4.37
CA GLU A 76 6.70 5.67 -3.78
C GLU A 76 8.11 5.83 -3.20
N GLU A 77 8.96 6.63 -3.83
CA GLU A 77 10.28 6.96 -3.28
C GLU A 77 10.16 7.90 -2.07
N ALA A 78 9.27 8.89 -2.15
CA ALA A 78 9.00 9.79 -1.02
C ALA A 78 8.44 9.01 0.18
N GLY A 79 7.47 8.11 -0.04
CA GLY A 79 6.96 7.19 0.98
C GLY A 79 8.04 6.27 1.57
N GLY A 80 8.93 5.77 0.72
CA GLY A 80 10.10 4.99 1.14
C GLY A 80 11.04 5.78 2.07
N HIS A 81 11.23 7.08 1.82
CA HIS A 81 11.98 7.94 2.73
C HIS A 81 11.25 8.18 4.06
N VAL A 82 9.93 8.30 4.06
CA VAL A 82 9.11 8.36 5.29
C VAL A 82 9.35 7.10 6.13
N ALA A 83 9.27 5.91 5.52
CA ALA A 83 9.53 4.65 6.19
C ALA A 83 10.95 4.60 6.80
N ARG A 84 11.97 5.07 6.07
CA ARG A 84 13.35 5.11 6.59
C ARG A 84 13.51 6.01 7.82
N VAL A 85 12.88 7.18 7.81
CA VAL A 85 12.97 8.13 8.94
C VAL A 85 12.21 7.57 10.14
N LEU A 86 10.99 7.08 9.93
CA LEU A 86 10.18 6.46 10.98
C LEU A 86 10.95 5.29 11.64
N THR A 87 11.42 4.35 10.84
CA THR A 87 12.08 3.15 11.36
C THR A 87 13.46 3.44 11.95
N ALA A 88 14.13 4.53 11.55
CA ALA A 88 15.33 5.02 12.22
C ALA A 88 15.01 5.51 13.64
N GLY A 89 13.92 6.25 13.81
CA GLY A 89 13.43 6.69 15.12
C GLY A 89 13.06 5.52 16.04
N LEU A 90 12.63 4.41 15.45
CA LEU A 90 12.30 3.15 16.16
C LEU A 90 13.51 2.22 16.40
N GLY A 91 14.71 2.65 16.01
CA GLY A 91 15.94 1.90 16.27
C GLY A 91 16.22 0.74 15.31
N TRP A 92 15.54 0.68 14.14
CA TRP A 92 15.83 -0.37 13.17
C TRP A 92 17.25 -0.23 12.59
N PRO A 93 17.97 -1.34 12.35
CA PRO A 93 19.28 -1.31 11.72
C PRO A 93 19.20 -0.80 10.26
N ALA A 94 20.30 -0.30 9.74
CA ALA A 94 20.34 0.42 8.46
C ALA A 94 19.89 -0.41 7.27
N ASP A 95 20.22 -1.68 7.23
CA ASP A 95 19.82 -2.65 6.23
C ASP A 95 18.30 -2.91 6.24
N ARG A 96 17.71 -3.11 7.42
CA ARG A 96 16.25 -3.29 7.56
C ARG A 96 15.47 -2.03 7.16
N ARG A 97 16.01 -0.83 7.45
CA ARG A 97 15.43 0.43 6.99
C ARG A 97 15.47 0.57 5.47
N ALA A 98 16.59 0.16 4.87
CA ALA A 98 16.74 0.13 3.41
C ALA A 98 15.74 -0.85 2.79
N ARG A 99 15.54 -2.00 3.45
CA ARG A 99 14.58 -3.01 3.03
C ARG A 99 13.14 -2.49 3.05
N ALA A 100 12.72 -1.75 4.09
CA ALA A 100 11.39 -1.15 4.15
C ALA A 100 11.16 -0.15 3.00
N GLN A 101 12.16 0.66 2.67
CA GLN A 101 12.10 1.56 1.50
C GLN A 101 11.95 0.77 0.20
N GLU A 102 12.73 -0.29 0.02
CA GLU A 102 12.72 -1.12 -1.19
C GLU A 102 11.35 -1.76 -1.41
N VAL A 103 10.73 -2.32 -0.37
CA VAL A 103 9.37 -2.86 -0.42
C VAL A 103 8.37 -1.82 -0.95
N ILE A 104 8.46 -0.59 -0.44
CA ILE A 104 7.58 0.50 -0.86
C ILE A 104 7.85 0.89 -2.32
N VAL A 105 9.10 1.06 -2.72
CA VAL A 105 9.42 1.44 -4.10
C VAL A 105 9.00 0.37 -5.11
N LEU A 106 9.22 -0.90 -4.77
CA LEU A 106 8.93 -2.01 -5.67
C LEU A 106 7.44 -2.35 -5.80
N HIS A 107 6.55 -1.88 -4.88
CA HIS A 107 5.12 -2.18 -4.99
C HIS A 107 4.46 -1.61 -6.27
N MET A 108 5.06 -0.57 -6.86
CA MET A 108 4.61 0.02 -8.13
C MET A 108 5.06 -0.78 -9.37
N ARG A 109 5.76 -1.91 -9.20
CA ARG A 109 6.21 -2.78 -10.28
C ARG A 109 5.36 -4.05 -10.34
N ASP A 110 4.90 -4.39 -11.54
CA ASP A 110 4.04 -5.56 -11.77
C ASP A 110 4.84 -6.87 -11.91
N ASP A 111 6.17 -6.78 -12.02
CA ASP A 111 7.07 -7.88 -12.37
C ASP A 111 7.80 -8.51 -11.18
N VAL A 112 7.58 -8.03 -9.95
CA VAL A 112 8.22 -8.59 -8.74
C VAL A 112 7.51 -9.87 -8.32
N THR A 113 8.26 -10.98 -8.29
CA THR A 113 7.73 -12.28 -7.85
C THR A 113 8.01 -12.53 -6.38
N ALA A 114 7.20 -13.41 -5.74
CA ALA A 114 7.44 -13.80 -4.34
C ALA A 114 8.77 -14.51 -4.11
N ALA A 115 9.36 -15.12 -5.16
CA ALA A 115 10.67 -15.78 -5.08
C ALA A 115 11.84 -14.79 -5.09
N GLU A 116 11.65 -13.62 -5.70
CA GLU A 116 12.65 -12.54 -5.73
C GLU A 116 12.55 -11.67 -4.48
N ASP A 117 11.33 -11.30 -4.09
CA ASP A 117 11.06 -10.37 -3.02
C ASP A 117 9.62 -10.55 -2.49
N VAL A 118 9.49 -11.28 -1.39
CA VAL A 118 8.18 -11.68 -0.90
C VAL A 118 7.35 -10.50 -0.39
N GLU A 119 7.93 -9.58 0.42
CA GLU A 119 7.19 -8.45 0.98
C GLU A 119 6.77 -7.44 -0.10
N SER A 120 7.64 -7.17 -1.08
CA SER A 120 7.30 -6.32 -2.23
C SER A 120 6.19 -6.92 -3.08
N HIS A 121 6.26 -8.24 -3.33
CA HIS A 121 5.20 -8.97 -4.02
C HIS A 121 3.87 -8.89 -3.25
N LEU A 122 3.90 -9.11 -1.93
CA LEU A 122 2.69 -9.06 -1.11
C LEU A 122 2.06 -7.66 -1.08
N LEU A 123 2.89 -6.61 -1.05
CA LEU A 123 2.40 -5.24 -1.10
C LEU A 123 1.77 -4.94 -2.47
N GLN A 124 2.43 -5.33 -3.57
CA GLN A 124 1.88 -5.19 -4.93
C GLN A 124 0.55 -5.94 -5.09
N VAL A 125 0.44 -7.18 -4.59
CA VAL A 125 -0.81 -7.95 -4.60
C VAL A 125 -1.90 -7.25 -3.80
N GLY A 126 -1.59 -6.77 -2.59
CA GLY A 126 -2.54 -6.12 -1.71
C GLY A 126 -3.06 -4.80 -2.28
N THR A 127 -2.17 -3.94 -2.76
CA THR A 127 -2.52 -2.66 -3.38
C THR A 127 -3.32 -2.86 -4.66
N SER A 128 -2.92 -3.79 -5.53
CA SER A 128 -3.64 -4.09 -6.77
C SER A 128 -5.05 -4.63 -6.52
N ALA A 129 -5.21 -5.49 -5.51
CA ALA A 129 -6.53 -5.99 -5.11
C ALA A 129 -7.43 -4.84 -4.66
N ASP A 130 -6.91 -3.93 -3.83
CA ASP A 130 -7.71 -2.83 -3.33
C ASP A 130 -7.94 -1.71 -4.36
N VAL A 131 -6.92 -1.31 -5.12
CA VAL A 131 -7.03 -0.18 -6.07
C VAL A 131 -7.87 -0.55 -7.30
N SER A 132 -7.61 -1.70 -7.91
CA SER A 132 -8.22 -2.08 -9.20
C SER A 132 -9.10 -3.32 -9.15
N GLY A 133 -9.21 -3.98 -8.02
CA GLY A 133 -9.94 -5.24 -7.89
C GLY A 133 -9.20 -6.43 -8.50
N LEU A 134 -7.93 -6.28 -8.87
CA LEU A 134 -7.14 -7.38 -9.42
C LEU A 134 -7.06 -8.52 -8.40
N ARG A 135 -7.31 -9.76 -8.84
CA ARG A 135 -7.32 -10.95 -7.99
C ARG A 135 -8.36 -10.99 -6.85
N VAL A 136 -9.25 -10.00 -6.73
CA VAL A 136 -10.27 -9.99 -5.66
C VAL A 136 -11.12 -11.28 -5.65
N ALA A 137 -11.36 -11.88 -6.81
CA ALA A 137 -12.06 -13.15 -6.93
C ALA A 137 -11.31 -14.36 -6.31
N GLU A 138 -10.01 -14.23 -6.03
CA GLU A 138 -9.22 -15.26 -5.34
C GLU A 138 -9.44 -15.26 -3.83
N PHE A 139 -9.95 -14.18 -3.26
CA PHE A 139 -10.23 -14.08 -1.83
C PHE A 139 -11.65 -14.54 -1.49
N GLU A 140 -11.81 -15.10 -0.32
CA GLU A 140 -13.13 -15.52 0.15
C GLU A 140 -14.06 -14.31 0.33
N ALA A 141 -15.31 -14.44 -0.12
CA ALA A 141 -16.29 -13.36 -0.04
C ALA A 141 -16.54 -12.89 1.40
N ALA A 142 -16.49 -13.82 2.37
CA ALA A 142 -16.64 -13.50 3.79
C ALA A 142 -15.48 -12.65 4.33
N PHE A 143 -14.23 -13.00 3.96
CA PHE A 143 -13.04 -12.20 4.30
C PHE A 143 -13.15 -10.79 3.74
N THR A 144 -13.47 -10.66 2.44
CA THR A 144 -13.61 -9.36 1.78
C THR A 144 -14.72 -8.52 2.42
N ALA A 145 -15.85 -9.14 2.77
CA ALA A 145 -16.96 -8.43 3.40
C ALA A 145 -16.58 -7.92 4.81
N GLU A 146 -15.96 -8.77 5.64
CA GLU A 146 -15.48 -8.40 6.99
C GLU A 146 -14.45 -7.26 6.92
N LEU A 147 -13.53 -7.35 5.95
CA LEU A 147 -12.50 -6.31 5.75
C LEU A 147 -13.10 -4.97 5.35
N LEU A 148 -14.06 -4.95 4.42
CA LEU A 148 -14.71 -3.71 3.98
C LEU A 148 -15.67 -3.13 5.02
N GLU A 149 -16.25 -3.94 5.89
CA GLU A 149 -17.04 -3.48 7.03
C GLU A 149 -16.14 -2.77 8.05
N ALA A 150 -14.98 -3.37 8.37
CA ALA A 150 -14.04 -2.79 9.33
C ALA A 150 -13.29 -1.56 8.79
N TYR A 151 -12.95 -1.57 7.50
CA TYR A 151 -12.19 -0.53 6.81
C TYR A 151 -12.89 -0.15 5.50
N PRO A 152 -13.96 0.65 5.56
CA PRO A 152 -14.75 1.04 4.39
C PRO A 152 -13.93 1.87 3.40
N ARG A 153 -14.30 1.78 2.12
CA ARG A 153 -13.56 2.43 1.04
C ARG A 153 -13.68 3.96 1.03
N LEU A 154 -14.78 4.52 1.47
CA LEU A 154 -14.99 5.97 1.63
C LEU A 154 -14.70 6.80 0.36
N GLY A 155 -14.99 6.25 -0.81
CA GLY A 155 -14.68 6.92 -2.09
C GLY A 155 -13.21 6.84 -2.51
N PHE A 156 -12.42 5.97 -1.92
CA PHE A 156 -10.98 5.80 -2.18
C PHE A 156 -10.62 5.79 -3.66
N GLY A 157 -11.36 5.04 -4.50
CA GLY A 157 -11.02 4.95 -5.92
C GLY A 157 -10.93 6.31 -6.62
N ALA A 158 -11.88 7.20 -6.37
CA ALA A 158 -11.89 8.54 -6.96
C ALA A 158 -10.79 9.45 -6.39
N SER A 159 -10.59 9.45 -5.07
CA SER A 159 -9.55 10.25 -4.43
C SER A 159 -8.15 9.78 -4.81
N PHE A 160 -7.89 8.48 -4.85
CA PHE A 160 -6.61 7.93 -5.27
C PHE A 160 -6.31 8.26 -6.74
N LEU A 161 -7.30 8.12 -7.64
CA LEU A 161 -7.12 8.49 -9.06
C LEU A 161 -6.68 9.94 -9.19
N ALA A 162 -7.34 10.87 -8.49
CA ALA A 162 -6.97 12.29 -8.52
C ALA A 162 -5.54 12.53 -8.04
N LEU A 163 -5.08 11.82 -6.99
CA LEU A 163 -3.71 11.92 -6.49
C LEU A 163 -2.69 11.43 -7.51
N VAL A 164 -2.89 10.27 -8.13
CA VAL A 164 -1.93 9.73 -9.12
C VAL A 164 -1.96 10.52 -10.44
N GLU A 165 -3.09 11.09 -10.84
CA GLU A 165 -3.17 12.00 -11.99
C GLU A 165 -2.40 13.31 -11.72
N ASP A 166 -2.48 13.88 -10.52
CA ASP A 166 -1.66 15.04 -10.13
C ASP A 166 -0.17 14.71 -10.17
N GLN A 167 0.24 13.54 -9.62
CA GLN A 167 1.61 13.05 -9.72
C GLN A 167 2.06 12.94 -11.19
N ALA A 168 1.24 12.35 -12.05
CA ALA A 168 1.54 12.15 -13.47
C ALA A 168 1.75 13.48 -14.22
N VAL A 169 0.92 14.49 -13.93
CA VAL A 169 1.06 15.83 -14.54
C VAL A 169 2.34 16.52 -14.10
N ARG A 170 2.68 16.44 -12.82
CA ARG A 170 3.85 17.11 -12.26
C ARG A 170 5.16 16.36 -12.52
N LYS A 171 5.12 15.04 -12.68
CA LYS A 171 6.26 14.13 -12.79
C LYS A 171 6.04 13.15 -13.95
N PRO A 172 6.17 13.59 -15.22
CA PRO A 172 5.75 12.79 -16.38
C PRO A 172 6.54 11.50 -16.61
N ASP A 173 7.71 11.35 -15.99
CA ASP A 173 8.57 10.16 -16.10
C ASP A 173 8.44 9.20 -14.90
N CYS A 174 7.50 9.44 -13.96
CA CYS A 174 7.32 8.60 -12.78
C CYS A 174 6.41 7.37 -13.04
N ALA A 175 6.43 6.41 -12.10
CA ALA A 175 5.58 5.22 -12.18
C ALA A 175 4.08 5.56 -12.21
N ALA A 176 3.64 6.59 -11.47
CA ALA A 176 2.26 7.07 -11.52
C ALA A 176 1.85 7.56 -12.92
N ALA A 177 2.75 8.24 -13.65
CA ALA A 177 2.46 8.66 -15.03
C ALA A 177 2.29 7.46 -15.97
N ALA A 178 3.16 6.45 -15.86
CA ALA A 178 3.00 5.20 -16.61
C ALA A 178 1.70 4.48 -16.25
N TYR A 179 1.35 4.42 -14.96
CA TYR A 179 0.12 3.81 -14.47
C TYR A 179 -1.14 4.51 -15.03
N VAL A 180 -1.17 5.85 -15.02
CA VAL A 180 -2.27 6.65 -15.58
C VAL A 180 -2.37 6.43 -17.09
N ALA A 181 -1.26 6.53 -17.84
CA ALA A 181 -1.20 6.28 -19.27
C ALA A 181 -1.65 4.85 -19.65
N GLY A 182 -1.40 3.88 -18.77
CA GLY A 182 -1.83 2.49 -18.90
C GLY A 182 -3.33 2.25 -18.64
N GLY A 183 -4.16 3.30 -18.41
CA GLY A 183 -5.60 3.17 -18.25
C GLY A 183 -6.05 2.98 -16.80
N ALA A 184 -5.38 3.62 -15.85
CA ALA A 184 -5.73 3.57 -14.41
C ALA A 184 -7.21 3.93 -14.16
N ALA A 185 -7.70 5.00 -14.77
CA ALA A 185 -9.09 5.46 -14.60
C ALA A 185 -10.12 4.36 -14.89
N GLN A 186 -9.92 3.61 -15.99
CA GLN A 186 -10.81 2.51 -16.36
C GLN A 186 -10.72 1.35 -15.34
N ARG A 187 -9.51 0.95 -14.93
CA ARG A 187 -9.33 -0.15 -13.98
C ARG A 187 -9.90 0.18 -12.61
N ILE A 188 -9.62 1.38 -12.11
CA ILE A 188 -10.15 1.86 -10.82
C ILE A 188 -11.68 1.96 -10.87
N GLY A 189 -12.24 2.54 -11.94
CA GLY A 189 -13.69 2.70 -12.08
C GLY A 189 -14.45 1.37 -12.27
N ALA A 190 -13.76 0.30 -12.67
CA ALA A 190 -14.33 -1.04 -12.80
C ALA A 190 -14.16 -1.92 -11.55
N ASN A 191 -13.62 -1.36 -10.45
CA ASN A 191 -13.31 -2.13 -9.25
C ASN A 191 -14.58 -2.76 -8.62
N PRO A 192 -14.65 -4.10 -8.49
CA PRO A 192 -15.82 -4.77 -7.93
C PRO A 192 -16.04 -4.46 -6.43
N LEU A 193 -15.02 -3.94 -5.72
CA LEU A 193 -15.16 -3.55 -4.32
C LEU A 193 -15.98 -2.27 -4.13
N ASP A 194 -16.11 -1.42 -5.15
CA ASP A 194 -16.92 -0.20 -5.12
C ASP A 194 -18.38 -0.43 -5.50
N GLN A 195 -18.72 -1.66 -5.92
CA GLN A 195 -20.09 -2.04 -6.35
C GLN A 195 -20.85 -2.83 -5.28
N ARG A 196 -20.33 -2.91 -4.06
CA ARG A 196 -20.89 -3.71 -2.96
C ARG A 196 -21.58 -2.84 -1.92
#